data_5b0ff030b0e3cec20fe963f9bc722dae
#
_entry.id   5b0ff030b0e3cec20fe963f9bc722dae
#
_cell.length_a   1.000
_cell.length_b   1.000
_cell.length_c   1.000
_cell.angle_alpha   90.00
_cell.angle_beta   90.00
_cell.angle_gamma   90.00
#
_symmetry.space_group_name_H-M   'P 1'
#
loop_
_entity.id
_entity.type
_entity.pdbx_description
1 polymer ?
#
loop_
_entity_poly.entity_id
_entity_poly.type
_entity_poly.pdbx_seq_one_letter_code
_entity_poly.pdbx_strand_id
1 'polypeptide(L)'
;MIERWMILAGEEAGPASNKMGGIWNVIDAEAVTLARLLAEKDIDSDLHILVAGPYYPTSGSDWNAGKNRVTDLTGLDKLEMGPEIKNALVSLHGAGIEPTTAQRVVEGVPIGYVLFNTNYYQSRTARRKGQDMTLSNAIKTEAFDLLGLDSLNYERAHYGHEYNHYLSLSYAVSELVRGLAQAPEDAAGKYADRAVSEFAKSVLPKVRVSLHCHEFGVFYAAARLKKLGISVRSTCTLHATVPGRTAGYKSLAKVAQGDEKMEPGTPLGFAALERLARYADTVTFVGDSTMKEAMLFYRMKGMVVRNGIDVEDREIDWEKKDRCRERIQQFLSDGLYQFCDGKCVKMQNIIPVFTISRIEVENKGYHQLLDALMLQDHLLKHRLTGQRRGEEIRVICFLIAAHGPKNKEKLPEGFPINLTPEILVGEEIRLENMIKERDLDEKELVSGRRMVAAMLYPQWVGPDDGGLGMSADEIMAGCVAGIFPSQYEPFLLTALEAGREGTPSIVSRAAGYSDALKKIKHRVPGLGGVVVVDNIDAQPQETVLDYALALDYFTWTYLDDEVKYRLLCEESFSLAKQF
;
A
#
# COMPACT_ATOMS: atom_id res chain seq x y z
N MET A 1 1.05 15.22 -35.50
CA MET A 1 1.06 15.14 -34.01
C MET A 1 1.39 13.72 -33.61
N ILE A 2 2.14 13.53 -32.55
CA ILE A 2 2.45 12.21 -31.96
C ILE A 2 1.63 12.13 -30.70
N GLU A 3 0.56 11.35 -30.69
CA GLU A 3 -0.18 11.09 -29.44
C GLU A 3 0.62 10.19 -28.51
N ARG A 4 0.62 10.50 -27.23
CA ARG A 4 1.34 9.78 -26.19
C ARG A 4 0.36 9.28 -25.14
N TRP A 5 0.54 8.03 -24.76
CA TRP A 5 -0.29 7.38 -23.77
C TRP A 5 0.59 6.85 -22.64
N MET A 6 0.28 7.23 -21.41
CA MET A 6 0.84 6.64 -20.20
C MET A 6 -0.22 5.75 -19.57
N ILE A 7 0.08 4.47 -19.44
CA ILE A 7 -0.80 3.49 -18.84
C ILE A 7 -0.17 3.03 -17.52
N LEU A 8 -0.83 3.33 -16.42
CA LEU A 8 -0.47 2.89 -15.08
C LEU A 8 -1.31 1.67 -14.74
N ALA A 9 -0.67 0.51 -14.59
CA ALA A 9 -1.37 -0.74 -14.38
C ALA A 9 -0.99 -1.41 -13.06
N GLY A 10 -1.97 -1.99 -12.35
CA GLY A 10 -1.74 -2.71 -11.11
C GLY A 10 -2.98 -3.45 -10.60
N GLU A 11 -2.81 -4.36 -9.66
CA GLU A 11 -3.93 -5.07 -9.02
C GLU A 11 -4.81 -4.13 -8.17
N GLU A 12 -4.23 -3.08 -7.62
CA GLU A 12 -4.96 -2.06 -6.86
C GLU A 12 -5.32 -0.83 -7.72
N ALA A 13 -4.95 -0.83 -9.01
CA ALA A 13 -5.21 0.30 -9.91
C ALA A 13 -6.72 0.51 -10.12
N GLY A 14 -7.16 1.77 -10.09
CA GLY A 14 -8.56 2.12 -10.25
C GLY A 14 -9.01 3.22 -9.27
N PRO A 15 -10.33 3.41 -9.12
CA PRO A 15 -10.89 4.38 -8.16
C PRO A 15 -10.56 3.99 -6.71
N ALA A 16 -10.79 4.92 -5.78
CA ALA A 16 -10.45 4.74 -4.35
C ALA A 16 -11.03 3.47 -3.71
N SER A 17 -12.15 2.97 -4.21
CA SER A 17 -12.76 1.70 -3.78
C SER A 17 -11.89 0.47 -4.06
N ASN A 18 -10.93 0.56 -4.99
CA ASN A 18 -9.98 -0.52 -5.28
C ASN A 18 -8.80 -0.56 -4.30
N LYS A 19 -8.64 0.46 -3.46
CA LYS A 19 -7.55 0.56 -2.50
C LYS A 19 -7.57 -0.59 -1.50
N MET A 20 -6.43 -1.27 -1.38
CA MET A 20 -6.19 -2.31 -0.37
C MET A 20 -4.93 -2.04 0.46
N GLY A 21 -4.00 -1.26 -0.07
CA GLY A 21 -2.72 -1.02 0.57
C GLY A 21 -1.98 0.18 -0.05
N GLY A 22 -0.68 0.22 0.20
CA GLY A 22 0.16 1.32 -0.25
C GLY A 22 0.38 1.40 -1.75
N ILE A 23 0.17 0.31 -2.50
CA ILE A 23 0.36 0.29 -3.97
C ILE A 23 -0.65 1.21 -4.64
N TRP A 24 -1.90 1.21 -4.19
CA TRP A 24 -2.91 2.14 -4.70
C TRP A 24 -2.45 3.59 -4.52
N ASN A 25 -1.95 3.96 -3.33
CA ASN A 25 -1.47 5.31 -3.05
C ASN A 25 -0.38 5.74 -4.05
N VAL A 26 0.54 4.83 -4.40
CA VAL A 26 1.62 5.12 -5.36
C VAL A 26 1.07 5.33 -6.76
N ILE A 27 0.19 4.45 -7.24
CA ILE A 27 -0.40 4.54 -8.59
C ILE A 27 -1.25 5.82 -8.70
N ASP A 28 -2.06 6.10 -7.69
CA ASP A 28 -2.92 7.29 -7.66
C ASP A 28 -2.09 8.58 -7.61
N ALA A 29 -1.07 8.64 -6.76
CA ALA A 29 -0.16 9.78 -6.68
C ALA A 29 0.60 10.01 -7.99
N GLU A 30 1.05 8.95 -8.67
CA GLU A 30 1.69 9.04 -9.98
C GLU A 30 0.73 9.63 -11.02
N ALA A 31 -0.50 9.14 -11.09
CA ALA A 31 -1.51 9.63 -12.02
C ALA A 31 -1.86 11.11 -11.75
N VAL A 32 -2.05 11.49 -10.48
CA VAL A 32 -2.34 12.88 -10.07
C VAL A 32 -1.17 13.80 -10.37
N THR A 33 0.06 13.38 -10.06
CA THR A 33 1.26 14.18 -10.34
C THR A 33 1.44 14.43 -11.82
N LEU A 34 1.26 13.40 -12.66
CA LEU A 34 1.31 13.55 -14.11
C LEU A 34 0.23 14.52 -14.61
N ALA A 35 -0.98 14.47 -14.06
CA ALA A 35 -2.05 15.39 -14.44
C ALA A 35 -1.72 16.84 -14.06
N ARG A 36 -1.15 17.07 -12.87
CA ARG A 36 -0.69 18.41 -12.42
C ARG A 36 0.42 18.96 -13.33
N LEU A 37 1.45 18.15 -13.63
CA LEU A 37 2.53 18.55 -14.54
C LEU A 37 2.02 18.89 -15.95
N LEU A 38 0.98 18.21 -16.42
CA LEU A 38 0.30 18.55 -17.67
C LEU A 38 -0.46 19.89 -17.57
N ALA A 39 -1.19 20.12 -16.47
CA ALA A 39 -1.92 21.37 -16.23
C ALA A 39 -0.97 22.57 -16.16
N GLU A 40 0.19 22.41 -15.52
CA GLU A 40 1.25 23.43 -15.40
C GLU A 40 2.08 23.61 -16.68
N LYS A 41 1.87 22.75 -17.68
CA LYS A 41 2.63 22.70 -18.95
C LYS A 41 4.12 22.38 -18.79
N ASP A 42 4.48 21.74 -17.69
CA ASP A 42 5.87 21.29 -17.43
C ASP A 42 6.24 20.07 -18.27
N ILE A 43 5.25 19.35 -18.77
CA ILE A 43 5.42 18.22 -19.67
C ILE A 43 4.55 18.38 -20.92
N ASP A 44 4.80 17.55 -21.90
CA ASP A 44 4.21 17.63 -23.25
C ASP A 44 2.67 17.49 -23.23
N SER A 45 1.97 18.47 -23.76
CA SER A 45 0.51 18.58 -23.75
C SER A 45 -0.25 17.45 -24.48
N ASP A 46 0.45 16.63 -25.27
CA ASP A 46 -0.13 15.51 -26.03
C ASP A 46 -0.12 14.17 -25.24
N LEU A 47 0.12 14.21 -23.93
CA LEU A 47 0.12 13.02 -23.06
C LEU A 47 -1.28 12.75 -22.51
N HIS A 48 -1.77 11.54 -22.69
CA HIS A 48 -3.00 11.01 -22.08
C HIS A 48 -2.66 10.03 -20.97
N ILE A 49 -3.41 10.08 -19.87
CA ILE A 49 -3.19 9.23 -18.69
C ILE A 49 -4.32 8.21 -18.60
N LEU A 50 -3.98 6.92 -18.54
CA LEU A 50 -4.91 5.83 -18.27
C LEU A 50 -4.45 5.03 -17.05
N VAL A 51 -5.40 4.67 -16.21
CA VAL A 51 -5.23 3.73 -15.10
C VAL A 51 -5.96 2.44 -15.44
N ALA A 52 -5.22 1.33 -15.53
CA ALA A 52 -5.74 0.03 -15.92
C ALA A 52 -5.67 -0.97 -14.75
N GLY A 53 -6.80 -1.51 -14.36
CA GLY A 53 -6.90 -2.38 -13.18
C GLY A 53 -8.11 -3.29 -13.15
N PRO A 54 -8.37 -3.95 -12.03
CA PRO A 54 -9.52 -4.84 -11.88
C PRO A 54 -10.82 -4.07 -11.70
N TYR A 55 -11.92 -4.68 -12.16
CA TYR A 55 -13.28 -4.27 -11.90
C TYR A 55 -14.01 -5.33 -11.06
N TYR A 56 -14.54 -4.94 -9.92
CA TYR A 56 -15.28 -5.78 -8.99
C TYR A 56 -16.75 -5.36 -8.97
N PRO A 57 -17.64 -5.98 -9.78
CA PRO A 57 -19.02 -5.52 -9.94
C PRO A 57 -19.89 -5.74 -8.69
N THR A 58 -19.59 -6.78 -7.90
CA THR A 58 -20.35 -7.14 -6.69
C THR A 58 -19.42 -7.69 -5.60
N SER A 59 -19.82 -7.53 -4.34
CA SER A 59 -19.19 -8.24 -3.23
C SER A 59 -19.47 -9.74 -3.35
N GLY A 60 -18.45 -10.58 -3.17
CA GLY A 60 -18.62 -12.05 -3.18
C GLY A 60 -18.47 -12.71 -4.55
N SER A 61 -17.87 -12.03 -5.55
CA SER A 61 -17.35 -12.72 -6.73
C SER A 61 -16.24 -13.70 -6.29
N ASP A 62 -16.18 -14.88 -6.93
CA ASP A 62 -15.41 -16.05 -6.45
C ASP A 62 -14.00 -15.78 -5.92
N TRP A 63 -13.19 -14.99 -6.63
CA TRP A 63 -11.84 -14.68 -6.17
C TRP A 63 -11.83 -13.53 -5.13
N ASN A 64 -12.85 -12.68 -5.13
CA ASN A 64 -12.97 -11.51 -4.25
C ASN A 64 -13.74 -11.83 -2.96
N ALA A 65 -14.27 -13.04 -2.81
CA ALA A 65 -15.12 -13.45 -1.69
C ALA A 65 -14.48 -13.19 -0.31
N GLY A 66 -13.17 -13.36 -0.20
CA GLY A 66 -12.43 -13.05 1.03
C GLY A 66 -12.00 -11.58 1.20
N LYS A 67 -12.18 -10.75 0.18
CA LYS A 67 -11.69 -9.36 0.17
C LYS A 67 -12.82 -8.32 0.15
N ASN A 68 -14.07 -8.74 -0.07
CA ASN A 68 -15.29 -7.91 -0.11
C ASN A 68 -15.15 -6.57 -0.86
N ARG A 69 -14.45 -6.60 -2.00
CA ARG A 69 -14.26 -5.42 -2.82
C ARG A 69 -15.45 -5.21 -3.77
N VAL A 70 -15.89 -3.98 -3.86
CA VAL A 70 -16.80 -3.50 -4.91
C VAL A 70 -16.18 -2.25 -5.50
N THR A 71 -16.02 -2.22 -6.83
CA THR A 71 -15.55 -1.02 -7.51
C THR A 71 -16.69 -0.02 -7.58
N ASP A 72 -16.54 1.10 -6.89
CA ASP A 72 -17.50 2.20 -6.90
C ASP A 72 -17.07 3.24 -7.94
N LEU A 73 -17.94 3.50 -8.90
CA LEU A 73 -17.77 4.49 -9.95
C LEU A 73 -18.66 5.73 -9.74
N THR A 74 -19.33 5.81 -8.59
CA THR A 74 -20.19 6.96 -8.26
C THR A 74 -19.38 8.25 -8.25
N GLY A 75 -19.89 9.27 -8.93
CA GLY A 75 -19.21 10.57 -9.03
C GLY A 75 -18.08 10.65 -10.07
N LEU A 76 -17.83 9.56 -10.81
CA LEU A 76 -16.92 9.58 -11.94
C LEU A 76 -17.68 9.87 -13.24
N ASP A 77 -17.04 10.60 -14.13
CA ASP A 77 -17.57 10.91 -15.44
C ASP A 77 -17.44 9.71 -16.41
N LYS A 78 -18.16 9.76 -17.50
CA LYS A 78 -17.97 8.83 -18.59
C LYS A 78 -16.65 9.17 -19.30
N LEU A 79 -15.83 8.14 -19.57
CA LEU A 79 -14.58 8.32 -20.29
C LEU A 79 -14.83 8.98 -21.66
N GLU A 80 -14.19 10.11 -21.89
CA GLU A 80 -14.16 10.75 -23.21
C GLU A 80 -13.26 9.94 -24.15
N MET A 81 -13.86 9.41 -25.19
CA MET A 81 -13.19 8.47 -26.08
C MET A 81 -12.75 9.14 -27.37
N GLY A 82 -11.46 9.41 -27.50
CA GLY A 82 -10.82 9.69 -28.76
C GLY A 82 -10.84 8.46 -29.70
N PRO A 83 -10.44 8.62 -30.99
CA PRO A 83 -10.42 7.53 -31.95
C PRO A 83 -9.55 6.35 -31.52
N GLU A 84 -8.42 6.61 -30.85
CA GLU A 84 -7.42 5.63 -30.45
C GLU A 84 -7.97 4.72 -29.35
N ILE A 85 -8.60 5.30 -28.33
CA ILE A 85 -9.27 4.53 -27.27
C ILE A 85 -10.42 3.70 -27.84
N LYS A 86 -11.23 4.27 -28.73
CA LYS A 86 -12.30 3.51 -29.40
C LYS A 86 -11.76 2.29 -30.13
N ASN A 87 -10.67 2.44 -30.89
CA ASN A 87 -10.01 1.34 -31.56
C ASN A 87 -9.45 0.30 -30.59
N ALA A 88 -8.83 0.73 -29.52
CA ALA A 88 -8.34 -0.18 -28.48
C ALA A 88 -9.47 -0.97 -27.82
N LEU A 89 -10.61 -0.33 -27.51
CA LEU A 89 -11.80 -0.99 -26.98
C LEU A 89 -12.41 -2.00 -27.96
N VAL A 90 -12.44 -1.67 -29.25
CA VAL A 90 -12.87 -2.62 -30.31
C VAL A 90 -11.93 -3.84 -30.37
N SER A 91 -10.61 -3.63 -30.22
CA SER A 91 -9.63 -4.72 -30.17
C SER A 91 -9.87 -5.62 -28.94
N LEU A 92 -10.14 -5.03 -27.77
CA LEU A 92 -10.50 -5.76 -26.56
C LEU A 92 -11.77 -6.61 -26.75
N HIS A 93 -12.83 -6.04 -27.29
CA HIS A 93 -14.05 -6.79 -27.60
C HIS A 93 -13.81 -7.94 -28.59
N GLY A 94 -12.95 -7.71 -29.58
CA GLY A 94 -12.51 -8.76 -30.51
C GLY A 94 -11.76 -9.91 -29.85
N ALA A 95 -11.03 -9.62 -28.75
CA ALA A 95 -10.37 -10.60 -27.91
C ALA A 95 -11.31 -11.25 -26.86
N GLY A 96 -12.59 -10.87 -26.85
CA GLY A 96 -13.57 -11.37 -25.89
C GLY A 96 -13.52 -10.68 -24.52
N ILE A 97 -12.91 -9.52 -24.44
CA ILE A 97 -12.75 -8.74 -23.21
C ILE A 97 -13.70 -7.55 -23.21
N GLU A 98 -14.48 -7.42 -22.14
CA GLU A 98 -15.40 -6.29 -21.94
C GLU A 98 -14.89 -5.41 -20.80
N PRO A 99 -14.30 -4.24 -21.12
CA PRO A 99 -13.84 -3.31 -20.09
C PRO A 99 -14.98 -2.43 -19.59
N THR A 100 -14.87 -2.02 -18.31
CA THR A 100 -15.65 -0.93 -17.74
C THR A 100 -14.78 0.33 -17.78
N THR A 101 -15.35 1.47 -18.20
CA THR A 101 -14.59 2.71 -18.38
C THR A 101 -15.22 3.85 -17.60
N ALA A 102 -14.37 4.70 -17.02
CA ALA A 102 -14.75 5.94 -16.34
C ALA A 102 -13.61 6.95 -16.45
N GLN A 103 -13.80 8.18 -15.99
CA GLN A 103 -12.73 9.16 -15.82
C GLN A 103 -12.98 10.05 -14.60
N ARG A 104 -11.91 10.60 -14.06
CA ARG A 104 -11.95 11.77 -13.18
C ARG A 104 -11.12 12.90 -13.78
N VAL A 105 -11.39 14.12 -13.36
CA VAL A 105 -10.63 15.29 -13.78
C VAL A 105 -9.82 15.83 -12.62
N VAL A 106 -8.52 16.06 -12.83
CA VAL A 106 -7.60 16.68 -11.86
C VAL A 106 -7.03 17.93 -12.50
N GLU A 107 -7.33 19.08 -11.95
CA GLU A 107 -6.88 20.39 -12.46
C GLU A 107 -7.15 20.61 -13.97
N GLY A 108 -8.31 20.12 -14.43
CA GLY A 108 -8.71 20.21 -15.83
C GLY A 108 -8.15 19.11 -16.73
N VAL A 109 -7.32 18.22 -16.22
CA VAL A 109 -6.73 17.09 -16.97
C VAL A 109 -7.49 15.79 -16.67
N PRO A 110 -8.01 15.08 -17.69
CA PRO A 110 -8.69 13.82 -17.47
C PRO A 110 -7.72 12.68 -17.20
N ILE A 111 -8.01 11.89 -16.16
CA ILE A 111 -7.40 10.60 -15.86
C ILE A 111 -8.44 9.53 -16.20
N GLY A 112 -8.22 8.75 -17.25
CA GLY A 112 -9.12 7.70 -17.67
C GLY A 112 -8.91 6.40 -16.88
N TYR A 113 -9.99 5.68 -16.60
CA TYR A 113 -9.98 4.33 -16.03
C TYR A 113 -10.46 3.32 -17.06
N VAL A 114 -9.70 2.23 -17.22
CA VAL A 114 -10.08 1.07 -18.03
C VAL A 114 -9.96 -0.16 -17.13
N LEU A 115 -11.09 -0.69 -16.69
CA LEU A 115 -11.17 -1.69 -15.63
C LEU A 115 -11.70 -3.01 -16.16
N PHE A 116 -11.16 -4.13 -15.67
CA PHE A 116 -11.42 -5.47 -16.19
C PHE A 116 -12.01 -6.40 -15.13
N ASN A 117 -13.19 -6.95 -15.41
CA ASN A 117 -13.74 -8.06 -14.66
C ASN A 117 -13.23 -9.39 -15.25
N THR A 118 -12.31 -10.06 -14.55
CA THR A 118 -11.70 -11.30 -15.03
C THR A 118 -12.48 -12.55 -14.66
N ASN A 119 -13.50 -12.45 -13.81
CA ASN A 119 -14.25 -13.60 -13.31
C ASN A 119 -14.98 -14.36 -14.44
N TYR A 120 -15.50 -13.64 -15.43
CA TYR A 120 -16.23 -14.28 -16.52
C TYR A 120 -15.30 -14.95 -17.57
N TYR A 121 -13.96 -14.83 -17.48
CA TYR A 121 -13.04 -15.46 -18.44
C TYR A 121 -13.06 -16.99 -18.33
N GLN A 122 -13.49 -17.52 -17.22
CA GLN A 122 -13.69 -18.96 -17.01
C GLN A 122 -14.86 -19.54 -17.83
N SER A 123 -15.88 -18.73 -18.12
CA SER A 123 -17.09 -19.13 -18.85
C SER A 123 -17.12 -18.66 -20.31
N ARG A 124 -16.28 -17.67 -20.67
CA ARG A 124 -16.25 -17.11 -22.02
C ARG A 124 -15.49 -18.02 -22.98
N THR A 125 -16.09 -18.33 -24.13
CA THR A 125 -15.45 -19.15 -25.17
C THR A 125 -14.47 -18.34 -25.97
N ALA A 126 -13.29 -18.91 -26.22
CA ALA A 126 -12.26 -18.41 -27.10
C ALA A 126 -11.76 -19.53 -28.00
N ARG A 127 -11.28 -19.19 -29.20
CA ARG A 127 -10.69 -20.17 -30.13
C ARG A 127 -9.20 -19.99 -30.25
N ARG A 128 -8.44 -21.07 -29.96
CA ARG A 128 -6.97 -21.06 -30.06
C ARG A 128 -6.47 -22.36 -30.71
N LYS A 129 -5.53 -22.23 -31.65
CA LYS A 129 -4.97 -23.37 -32.41
C LYS A 129 -6.06 -24.29 -33.02
N GLY A 130 -7.20 -23.70 -33.45
CA GLY A 130 -8.31 -24.43 -34.03
C GLY A 130 -9.25 -25.12 -33.04
N GLN A 131 -8.98 -25.03 -31.72
CA GLN A 131 -9.80 -25.60 -30.64
C GLN A 131 -10.58 -24.54 -29.91
N ASP A 132 -11.83 -24.84 -29.55
CA ASP A 132 -12.66 -24.00 -28.70
C ASP A 132 -12.34 -24.34 -27.24
N MET A 133 -12.09 -23.33 -26.43
CA MET A 133 -11.78 -23.43 -25.02
C MET A 133 -12.27 -22.19 -24.28
N THR A 134 -12.18 -22.16 -22.95
CA THR A 134 -12.45 -20.93 -22.20
C THR A 134 -11.37 -19.88 -22.45
N LEU A 135 -11.72 -18.59 -22.33
CA LEU A 135 -10.75 -17.50 -22.48
C LEU A 135 -9.58 -17.66 -21.50
N SER A 136 -9.89 -18.04 -20.25
CA SER A 136 -8.86 -18.33 -19.24
C SER A 136 -7.88 -19.41 -19.69
N ASN A 137 -8.36 -20.51 -20.29
CA ASN A 137 -7.49 -21.57 -20.79
C ASN A 137 -6.70 -21.14 -22.04
N ALA A 138 -7.28 -20.32 -22.89
CA ALA A 138 -6.57 -19.74 -24.04
C ALA A 138 -5.41 -18.84 -23.58
N ILE A 139 -5.61 -18.03 -22.55
CA ILE A 139 -4.57 -17.20 -21.92
C ILE A 139 -3.46 -18.05 -21.33
N LYS A 140 -3.80 -19.10 -20.56
CA LYS A 140 -2.79 -20.02 -19.98
C LYS A 140 -1.96 -20.73 -21.04
N THR A 141 -2.62 -21.18 -22.13
CA THR A 141 -1.94 -21.82 -23.26
C THR A 141 -0.98 -20.83 -23.93
N GLU A 142 -1.39 -19.58 -24.11
CA GLU A 142 -0.51 -18.56 -24.68
C GLU A 142 0.68 -18.25 -23.75
N ALA A 143 0.43 -18.12 -22.48
CA ALA A 143 1.47 -17.86 -21.49
C ALA A 143 2.53 -18.99 -21.46
N PHE A 144 2.10 -20.25 -21.62
CA PHE A 144 3.01 -21.37 -21.78
C PHE A 144 3.79 -21.28 -23.10
N ASP A 145 3.11 -21.07 -24.23
CA ASP A 145 3.73 -21.00 -25.56
C ASP A 145 4.78 -19.89 -25.66
N LEU A 146 4.49 -18.71 -25.10
CA LEU A 146 5.35 -17.52 -25.21
C LEU A 146 6.48 -17.49 -24.19
N LEU A 147 6.22 -17.97 -22.97
CA LEU A 147 7.07 -17.70 -21.80
C LEU A 147 7.37 -18.95 -20.95
N GLY A 148 6.81 -20.11 -21.29
CA GLY A 148 6.98 -21.34 -20.55
C GLY A 148 6.33 -21.34 -19.16
N LEU A 149 5.28 -20.51 -18.94
CA LEU A 149 4.57 -20.47 -17.66
C LEU A 149 3.73 -21.74 -17.46
N ASP A 150 4.06 -22.53 -16.44
CA ASP A 150 3.33 -23.75 -16.10
C ASP A 150 2.06 -23.44 -15.28
N SER A 151 1.14 -22.75 -15.93
CA SER A 151 -0.10 -22.27 -15.33
C SER A 151 -0.99 -23.39 -14.76
N LEU A 152 -0.91 -24.61 -15.30
CA LEU A 152 -1.69 -25.74 -14.79
C LEU A 152 -1.22 -26.20 -13.41
N ASN A 153 0.08 -26.17 -13.14
CA ASN A 153 0.61 -26.48 -11.81
C ASN A 153 0.33 -25.35 -10.82
N TYR A 154 0.43 -24.09 -11.24
CA TYR A 154 0.17 -22.95 -10.38
C TYR A 154 -1.31 -22.82 -10.00
N GLU A 155 -2.22 -23.17 -10.91
CA GLU A 155 -3.67 -23.16 -10.67
C GLU A 155 -4.11 -24.19 -9.62
N ARG A 156 -3.38 -25.29 -9.47
CA ARG A 156 -3.69 -26.35 -8.49
C ARG A 156 -3.28 -25.99 -7.06
N ALA A 157 -2.49 -24.94 -6.88
CA ALA A 157 -2.13 -24.44 -5.55
C ALA A 157 -3.33 -23.76 -4.87
N HIS A 158 -3.28 -23.61 -3.56
CA HIS A 158 -4.34 -22.96 -2.78
C HIS A 158 -4.62 -21.50 -3.19
N TYR A 159 -3.67 -20.83 -3.84
CA TYR A 159 -3.77 -19.48 -4.41
C TYR A 159 -4.07 -19.49 -5.93
N GLY A 160 -4.55 -20.58 -6.47
CA GLY A 160 -4.77 -20.73 -7.92
C GLY A 160 -5.80 -19.75 -8.50
N HIS A 161 -6.78 -19.35 -7.72
CA HIS A 161 -7.76 -18.33 -8.13
C HIS A 161 -7.11 -16.98 -8.32
N GLU A 162 -6.27 -16.54 -7.38
CA GLU A 162 -5.53 -15.28 -7.49
C GLU A 162 -4.53 -15.33 -8.65
N TYR A 163 -3.83 -16.44 -8.85
CA TYR A 163 -2.93 -16.61 -9.99
C TYR A 163 -3.67 -16.44 -11.32
N ASN A 164 -4.82 -17.07 -11.48
CA ASN A 164 -5.66 -16.94 -12.66
C ASN A 164 -6.15 -15.51 -12.88
N HIS A 165 -6.54 -14.84 -11.81
CA HIS A 165 -6.95 -13.45 -11.86
C HIS A 165 -5.80 -12.56 -12.35
N TYR A 166 -4.61 -12.65 -11.76
CA TYR A 166 -3.44 -11.85 -12.14
C TYR A 166 -3.01 -12.09 -13.58
N LEU A 167 -2.97 -13.35 -14.00
CA LEU A 167 -2.62 -13.69 -15.39
C LEU A 167 -3.66 -13.11 -16.37
N SER A 168 -4.95 -13.21 -16.04
CA SER A 168 -6.06 -12.71 -16.87
C SER A 168 -6.10 -11.18 -16.92
N LEU A 169 -5.90 -10.49 -15.79
CA LEU A 169 -5.80 -9.04 -15.69
C LEU A 169 -4.62 -8.53 -16.54
N SER A 170 -3.49 -9.15 -16.37
CA SER A 170 -2.27 -8.81 -17.10
C SER A 170 -2.42 -9.01 -18.62
N TYR A 171 -3.13 -10.07 -19.03
CA TYR A 171 -3.50 -10.29 -20.44
C TYR A 171 -4.39 -9.14 -20.95
N ALA A 172 -5.45 -8.77 -20.22
CA ALA A 172 -6.36 -7.70 -20.61
C ALA A 172 -5.64 -6.34 -20.75
N VAL A 173 -4.75 -6.01 -19.79
CA VAL A 173 -3.89 -4.83 -19.87
C VAL A 173 -3.03 -4.86 -21.14
N SER A 174 -2.43 -6.01 -21.46
CA SER A 174 -1.62 -6.13 -22.67
C SER A 174 -2.41 -5.98 -23.97
N GLU A 175 -3.68 -6.45 -24.00
CA GLU A 175 -4.57 -6.25 -25.16
C GLU A 175 -4.97 -4.78 -25.32
N LEU A 176 -5.25 -4.06 -24.22
CA LEU A 176 -5.48 -2.61 -24.25
C LEU A 176 -4.28 -1.87 -24.87
N VAL A 177 -3.09 -2.15 -24.35
CA VAL A 177 -1.83 -1.53 -24.82
C VAL A 177 -1.57 -1.87 -26.29
N ARG A 178 -1.78 -3.14 -26.68
CA ARG A 178 -1.64 -3.57 -28.08
C ARG A 178 -2.60 -2.83 -28.99
N GLY A 179 -3.87 -2.70 -28.60
CA GLY A 179 -4.88 -1.99 -29.37
C GLY A 179 -4.53 -0.51 -29.56
N LEU A 180 -4.00 0.18 -28.54
CA LEU A 180 -3.52 1.55 -28.65
C LEU A 180 -2.29 1.65 -29.57
N ALA A 181 -1.30 0.78 -29.40
CA ALA A 181 -0.06 0.84 -30.14
C ALA A 181 -0.24 0.49 -31.63
N GLN A 182 -1.20 -0.37 -31.98
CA GLN A 182 -1.46 -0.83 -33.35
C GLN A 182 -2.62 -0.08 -34.06
N ALA A 183 -3.34 0.79 -33.35
CA ALA A 183 -4.50 1.50 -33.90
C ALA A 183 -4.25 2.20 -35.27
N PRO A 184 -3.10 2.88 -35.48
CA PRO A 184 -2.79 3.48 -36.79
C PRO A 184 -2.57 2.44 -37.89
N GLU A 185 -1.94 1.31 -37.58
CA GLU A 185 -1.68 0.23 -38.55
C GLU A 185 -2.96 -0.49 -38.92
N ASP A 186 -3.83 -0.76 -37.95
CA ASP A 186 -5.15 -1.37 -38.20
C ASP A 186 -6.05 -0.46 -39.02
N ALA A 187 -6.00 0.86 -38.77
CA ALA A 187 -6.73 1.84 -39.59
C ALA A 187 -6.21 1.88 -41.03
N ALA A 188 -4.89 1.80 -41.23
CA ALA A 188 -4.29 1.75 -42.56
C ALA A 188 -4.59 0.44 -43.30
N GLY A 189 -4.66 -0.69 -42.58
CA GLY A 189 -4.95 -2.03 -43.13
C GLY A 189 -6.37 -2.19 -43.70
N LYS A 190 -7.26 -1.23 -43.48
CA LYS A 190 -8.59 -1.20 -44.10
C LYS A 190 -8.56 -0.91 -45.60
N TYR A 191 -7.44 -0.44 -46.12
CA TYR A 191 -7.29 -0.16 -47.55
C TYR A 191 -6.75 -1.40 -48.27
N ALA A 192 -7.51 -1.85 -49.27
CA ALA A 192 -7.13 -3.00 -50.10
C ALA A 192 -5.91 -2.70 -50.99
N ASP A 193 -5.72 -1.43 -51.36
CA ASP A 193 -4.57 -0.98 -52.14
C ASP A 193 -3.35 -0.77 -51.25
N ARG A 194 -2.25 -1.47 -51.58
CA ARG A 194 -1.00 -1.42 -50.82
C ARG A 194 -0.38 -0.02 -50.77
N ALA A 195 -0.44 0.73 -51.90
CA ALA A 195 0.13 2.08 -51.96
C ALA A 195 -0.67 3.05 -51.08
N VAL A 196 -2.01 2.92 -51.06
CA VAL A 196 -2.91 3.70 -50.20
C VAL A 196 -2.70 3.31 -48.76
N SER A 197 -2.52 2.02 -48.44
CA SER A 197 -2.23 1.56 -47.08
C SER A 197 -0.87 2.09 -46.58
N GLU A 198 0.18 2.04 -47.41
CA GLU A 198 1.50 2.59 -47.06
C GLU A 198 1.48 4.12 -46.90
N PHE A 199 0.75 4.82 -47.75
CA PHE A 199 0.53 6.27 -47.59
C PHE A 199 -0.25 6.59 -46.32
N ALA A 200 -1.33 5.86 -46.02
CA ALA A 200 -2.09 6.02 -44.81
C ALA A 200 -1.21 5.83 -43.56
N LYS A 201 -0.34 4.81 -43.53
CA LYS A 201 0.64 4.61 -42.43
C LYS A 201 1.61 5.77 -42.29
N SER A 202 1.96 6.48 -43.36
CA SER A 202 2.88 7.62 -43.30
C SER A 202 2.23 8.90 -42.79
N VAL A 203 0.92 9.05 -42.91
CA VAL A 203 0.16 10.26 -42.53
C VAL A 203 -0.65 10.12 -41.26
N LEU A 204 -0.92 8.86 -40.81
CA LEU A 204 -1.61 8.63 -39.55
C LEU A 204 -0.72 9.06 -38.38
N PRO A 205 -1.32 9.61 -37.30
CA PRO A 205 -0.56 9.99 -36.11
C PRO A 205 0.19 8.79 -35.53
N LYS A 206 1.46 9.00 -35.20
CA LYS A 206 2.25 7.98 -34.51
C LYS A 206 1.85 7.96 -33.06
N VAL A 207 1.28 6.86 -32.61
CA VAL A 207 0.96 6.66 -31.19
C VAL A 207 2.17 6.10 -30.46
N ARG A 208 2.58 6.73 -29.35
CA ARG A 208 3.61 6.22 -28.44
C ARG A 208 2.94 5.81 -27.14
N VAL A 209 3.12 4.55 -26.77
CA VAL A 209 2.57 4.02 -25.52
C VAL A 209 3.71 3.72 -24.55
N SER A 210 3.55 4.19 -23.31
CA SER A 210 4.35 3.80 -22.15
C SER A 210 3.46 3.02 -21.21
N LEU A 211 3.93 1.86 -20.77
CA LEU A 211 3.24 1.00 -19.81
C LEU A 211 4.05 0.93 -18.53
N HIS A 212 3.50 1.38 -17.42
CA HIS A 212 4.07 1.21 -16.09
C HIS A 212 3.26 0.18 -15.30
N CYS A 213 3.86 -0.96 -15.05
CA CYS A 213 3.29 -2.07 -14.30
C CYS A 213 3.72 -2.00 -12.84
N HIS A 214 2.76 -1.93 -11.92
CA HIS A 214 3.00 -1.96 -10.48
C HIS A 214 2.66 -3.34 -9.92
N GLU A 215 3.65 -4.03 -9.41
CA GLU A 215 3.59 -5.37 -8.80
C GLU A 215 3.34 -6.50 -9.82
N PHE A 216 3.66 -7.74 -9.39
CA PHE A 216 3.68 -8.94 -10.24
C PHE A 216 2.32 -9.29 -10.90
N GLY A 217 1.21 -8.83 -10.33
CA GLY A 217 -0.14 -9.09 -10.86
C GLY A 217 -0.36 -8.58 -12.29
N VAL A 218 0.52 -7.71 -12.80
CA VAL A 218 0.43 -7.16 -14.17
C VAL A 218 1.72 -7.30 -15.00
N PHE A 219 2.76 -7.95 -14.50
CA PHE A 219 4.04 -8.05 -15.22
C PHE A 219 4.00 -8.94 -16.47
N TYR A 220 3.05 -9.89 -16.54
CA TYR A 220 2.84 -10.65 -17.77
C TYR A 220 2.49 -9.75 -18.95
N ALA A 221 1.84 -8.59 -18.73
CA ALA A 221 1.53 -7.64 -19.79
C ALA A 221 2.79 -7.15 -20.54
N ALA A 222 3.78 -6.65 -19.79
CA ALA A 222 5.03 -6.19 -20.37
C ALA A 222 5.79 -7.32 -21.09
N ALA A 223 5.88 -8.50 -20.47
CA ALA A 223 6.55 -9.67 -21.04
C ALA A 223 5.87 -10.14 -22.34
N ARG A 224 4.53 -10.19 -22.33
CA ARG A 224 3.74 -10.59 -23.51
C ARG A 224 3.94 -9.63 -24.68
N LEU A 225 3.81 -8.33 -24.45
CA LEU A 225 4.02 -7.30 -25.48
C LEU A 225 5.41 -7.41 -26.09
N LYS A 226 6.45 -7.58 -25.27
CA LYS A 226 7.83 -7.80 -25.73
C LYS A 226 7.96 -9.03 -26.62
N LYS A 227 7.35 -10.16 -26.23
CA LYS A 227 7.36 -11.41 -27.00
C LYS A 227 6.60 -11.34 -28.31
N LEU A 228 5.53 -10.53 -28.34
CA LEU A 228 4.76 -10.28 -29.56
C LEU A 228 5.41 -9.22 -30.49
N GLY A 229 6.53 -8.61 -30.09
CA GLY A 229 7.21 -7.59 -30.88
C GLY A 229 6.47 -6.25 -30.94
N ILE A 230 5.56 -5.98 -30.00
CA ILE A 230 4.82 -4.72 -29.95
C ILE A 230 5.75 -3.63 -29.40
N SER A 231 5.88 -2.52 -30.13
CA SER A 231 6.75 -1.40 -29.76
C SER A 231 6.10 -0.53 -28.68
N VAL A 232 6.44 -0.80 -27.43
CA VAL A 232 5.97 -0.10 -26.24
C VAL A 232 7.15 0.10 -25.30
N ARG A 233 7.22 1.24 -24.61
CA ARG A 233 8.14 1.41 -23.48
C ARG A 233 7.50 0.84 -22.23
N SER A 234 8.17 -0.08 -21.56
CA SER A 234 7.63 -0.76 -20.38
C SER A 234 8.53 -0.58 -19.17
N THR A 235 7.90 -0.25 -18.05
CA THR A 235 8.51 -0.21 -16.71
C THR A 235 7.78 -1.19 -15.81
N CYS A 236 8.51 -1.98 -15.02
CA CYS A 236 7.95 -2.84 -13.99
C CYS A 236 8.52 -2.43 -12.62
N THR A 237 7.67 -2.04 -11.69
CA THR A 237 8.03 -1.67 -10.32
C THR A 237 7.67 -2.78 -9.35
N LEU A 238 8.68 -3.31 -8.65
CA LEU A 238 8.49 -4.25 -7.54
C LEU A 238 8.34 -3.46 -6.24
N HIS A 239 7.15 -3.56 -5.62
CA HIS A 239 6.88 -2.97 -4.30
C HIS A 239 7.33 -3.88 -3.17
N ALA A 240 7.47 -5.16 -3.41
CA ALA A 240 8.08 -6.17 -2.57
C ALA A 240 8.55 -7.31 -3.47
N THR A 241 9.22 -8.32 -2.91
CA THR A 241 9.40 -9.59 -3.62
C THR A 241 8.54 -10.69 -3.01
N VAL A 242 8.06 -11.63 -3.84
CA VAL A 242 7.29 -12.78 -3.35
C VAL A 242 8.11 -13.62 -2.36
N PRO A 243 9.39 -13.96 -2.64
CA PRO A 243 10.23 -14.64 -1.67
C PRO A 243 10.48 -13.81 -0.40
N GLY A 244 10.68 -12.48 -0.53
CA GLY A 244 10.88 -11.59 0.60
C GLY A 244 9.66 -11.55 1.53
N ARG A 245 8.45 -11.43 0.97
CA ARG A 245 7.19 -11.49 1.73
C ARG A 245 7.03 -12.82 2.47
N THR A 246 7.42 -13.94 1.85
CA THR A 246 7.32 -15.27 2.48
C THR A 246 8.35 -15.48 3.56
N ALA A 247 9.59 -15.03 3.33
CA ALA A 247 10.68 -15.14 4.30
C ALA A 247 10.51 -14.16 5.48
N GLY A 248 9.80 -13.04 5.27
CA GLY A 248 9.63 -11.99 6.27
C GLY A 248 10.98 -11.43 6.75
N TYR A 249 11.17 -11.31 8.06
CA TYR A 249 12.42 -10.81 8.64
C TYR A 249 13.68 -11.60 8.26
N LYS A 250 13.52 -12.90 7.91
CA LYS A 250 14.65 -13.74 7.48
C LYS A 250 15.17 -13.37 6.09
N SER A 251 14.41 -12.60 5.31
CA SER A 251 14.79 -12.22 3.95
C SER A 251 16.12 -11.47 3.91
N LEU A 252 16.31 -10.48 4.80
CA LEU A 252 17.54 -9.71 4.87
C LEU A 252 18.74 -10.54 5.29
N ALA A 253 18.55 -11.51 6.21
CA ALA A 253 19.59 -12.46 6.59
C ALA A 253 20.00 -13.35 5.40
N LYS A 254 19.03 -13.86 4.62
CA LYS A 254 19.30 -14.62 3.38
C LYS A 254 20.08 -13.79 2.37
N VAL A 255 19.70 -12.54 2.18
CA VAL A 255 20.43 -11.61 1.30
C VAL A 255 21.88 -11.45 1.75
N ALA A 256 22.12 -11.27 3.05
CA ALA A 256 23.47 -11.13 3.61
C ALA A 256 24.32 -12.40 3.46
N GLN A 257 23.70 -13.58 3.54
CA GLN A 257 24.36 -14.89 3.44
C GLN A 257 24.45 -15.40 1.99
N GLY A 258 23.78 -14.76 1.03
CA GLY A 258 23.69 -15.24 -0.35
C GLY A 258 22.86 -16.52 -0.52
N ASP A 259 21.92 -16.79 0.39
CA ASP A 259 21.05 -17.98 0.34
C ASP A 259 19.90 -17.77 -0.66
N GLU A 260 20.06 -18.31 -1.87
CA GLU A 260 19.07 -18.24 -2.95
C GLU A 260 17.84 -19.14 -2.72
N LYS A 261 17.82 -19.95 -1.67
CA LYS A 261 16.73 -20.90 -1.42
C LYS A 261 15.48 -20.18 -0.91
N MET A 262 14.40 -20.32 -1.65
CA MET A 262 13.09 -19.79 -1.25
C MET A 262 12.54 -20.57 -0.04
N GLU A 263 11.82 -19.87 0.85
CA GLU A 263 11.15 -20.52 1.98
C GLU A 263 10.07 -21.50 1.53
N PRO A 264 9.86 -22.59 2.28
CA PRO A 264 8.69 -23.44 2.08
C PRO A 264 7.40 -22.62 2.14
N GLY A 265 6.46 -22.90 1.24
CA GLY A 265 5.21 -22.16 1.15
C GLY A 265 5.28 -20.90 0.26
N THR A 266 6.45 -20.55 -0.28
CA THR A 266 6.54 -19.46 -1.28
C THR A 266 5.60 -19.75 -2.46
N PRO A 267 4.68 -18.81 -2.82
CA PRO A 267 3.76 -18.99 -3.93
C PRO A 267 4.51 -18.99 -5.27
N LEU A 268 4.91 -20.17 -5.76
CA LEU A 268 5.75 -20.30 -6.95
C LEU A 268 5.12 -19.70 -8.20
N GLY A 269 3.79 -19.72 -8.32
CA GLY A 269 3.07 -19.07 -9.43
C GLY A 269 3.25 -17.55 -9.40
N PHE A 270 3.13 -16.92 -8.25
CA PHE A 270 3.37 -15.49 -8.10
C PHE A 270 4.84 -15.14 -8.34
N ALA A 271 5.78 -15.94 -7.81
CA ALA A 271 7.20 -15.77 -8.08
C ALA A 271 7.53 -15.92 -9.57
N ALA A 272 6.81 -16.79 -10.29
CA ALA A 272 6.96 -16.94 -11.74
C ALA A 272 6.46 -15.70 -12.48
N LEU A 273 5.32 -15.12 -12.08
CA LEU A 273 4.82 -13.85 -12.64
C LEU A 273 5.79 -12.69 -12.34
N GLU A 274 6.30 -12.61 -11.11
CA GLU A 274 7.23 -11.58 -10.70
C GLU A 274 8.54 -11.58 -11.51
N ARG A 275 9.05 -12.78 -11.83
CA ARG A 275 10.23 -12.95 -12.71
C ARG A 275 10.04 -12.35 -14.11
N LEU A 276 8.81 -12.14 -14.55
CA LEU A 276 8.52 -11.58 -15.87
C LEU A 276 8.90 -10.09 -15.97
N ALA A 277 9.08 -9.40 -14.85
CA ALA A 277 9.59 -8.02 -14.86
C ALA A 277 10.88 -7.86 -15.68
N ARG A 278 11.71 -8.92 -15.78
CA ARG A 278 12.94 -8.92 -16.59
C ARG A 278 12.74 -8.63 -18.08
N TYR A 279 11.52 -8.79 -18.58
CA TYR A 279 11.20 -8.50 -19.98
C TYR A 279 10.87 -7.03 -20.22
N ALA A 280 10.64 -6.25 -19.18
CA ALA A 280 10.44 -4.80 -19.29
C ALA A 280 11.73 -4.09 -19.73
N ASP A 281 11.57 -2.93 -20.35
CA ASP A 281 12.71 -2.09 -20.73
C ASP A 281 13.40 -1.49 -19.49
N THR A 282 12.62 -1.23 -18.44
CA THR A 282 13.11 -0.75 -17.14
C THR A 282 12.50 -1.56 -16.01
N VAL A 283 13.32 -1.92 -15.02
CA VAL A 283 12.88 -2.51 -13.76
C VAL A 283 13.22 -1.57 -12.62
N THR A 284 12.25 -1.28 -11.77
CA THR A 284 12.45 -0.42 -10.61
C THR A 284 12.04 -1.13 -9.31
N PHE A 285 12.65 -0.70 -8.22
CA PHE A 285 12.43 -1.23 -6.88
C PHE A 285 12.18 -0.08 -5.92
N VAL A 286 11.21 -0.24 -5.02
CA VAL A 286 10.87 0.81 -4.05
C VAL A 286 11.91 0.99 -2.94
N GLY A 287 12.83 0.04 -2.79
CA GLY A 287 13.88 0.10 -1.77
C GLY A 287 15.10 -0.75 -2.11
N ASP A 288 16.20 -0.47 -1.43
CA ASP A 288 17.47 -1.21 -1.61
C ASP A 288 17.34 -2.69 -1.19
N SER A 289 16.53 -2.99 -0.17
CA SER A 289 16.23 -4.36 0.26
C SER A 289 15.51 -5.15 -0.85
N THR A 290 14.46 -4.58 -1.43
CA THR A 290 13.71 -5.20 -2.53
C THR A 290 14.61 -5.47 -3.75
N MET A 291 15.51 -4.53 -4.09
CA MET A 291 16.49 -4.74 -5.17
C MET A 291 17.45 -5.89 -4.86
N LYS A 292 17.97 -5.96 -3.62
CA LYS A 292 18.90 -7.04 -3.20
C LYS A 292 18.22 -8.40 -3.25
N GLU A 293 16.97 -8.50 -2.78
CA GLU A 293 16.15 -9.71 -2.87
C GLU A 293 15.92 -10.13 -4.32
N ALA A 294 15.53 -9.20 -5.20
CA ALA A 294 15.35 -9.49 -6.61
C ALA A 294 16.64 -9.93 -7.31
N MET A 295 17.77 -9.36 -6.92
CA MET A 295 19.10 -9.81 -7.39
C MET A 295 19.41 -11.24 -6.90
N LEU A 296 19.14 -11.55 -5.64
CA LEU A 296 19.41 -12.86 -5.05
C LEU A 296 18.51 -13.94 -5.66
N PHE A 297 17.19 -13.78 -5.55
CA PHE A 297 16.22 -14.82 -5.91
C PHE A 297 15.94 -14.91 -7.41
N TYR A 298 16.09 -13.82 -8.15
CA TYR A 298 15.71 -13.73 -9.56
C TYR A 298 16.85 -13.35 -10.50
N ARG A 299 18.03 -13.00 -9.97
CA ARG A 299 19.15 -12.44 -10.74
C ARG A 299 18.71 -11.23 -11.58
N MET A 300 17.79 -10.45 -11.04
CA MET A 300 17.19 -9.30 -11.70
C MET A 300 17.89 -8.02 -11.23
N LYS A 301 18.25 -7.15 -12.19
CA LYS A 301 18.87 -5.86 -11.94
C LYS A 301 17.91 -4.74 -12.36
N GLY A 302 18.04 -3.60 -11.74
CA GLY A 302 17.27 -2.40 -12.06
C GLY A 302 17.73 -1.23 -11.20
N MET A 303 16.88 -0.22 -11.05
CA MET A 303 17.17 0.98 -10.27
C MET A 303 16.22 1.10 -9.08
N VAL A 304 16.70 1.71 -8.01
CA VAL A 304 15.84 2.04 -6.86
C VAL A 304 15.17 3.38 -7.12
N VAL A 305 13.84 3.35 -7.20
CA VAL A 305 12.97 4.53 -7.23
C VAL A 305 12.09 4.43 -6.00
N ARG A 306 12.36 5.26 -5.01
CA ARG A 306 11.67 5.23 -3.72
C ARG A 306 10.26 5.75 -3.88
N ASN A 307 9.34 5.19 -3.09
CA ASN A 307 8.04 5.77 -2.94
C ASN A 307 8.16 7.16 -2.31
N GLY A 308 7.36 8.09 -2.78
CA GLY A 308 7.19 9.42 -2.22
C GLY A 308 5.79 9.62 -1.67
N ILE A 309 5.60 10.75 -1.05
CA ILE A 309 4.29 11.26 -0.65
C ILE A 309 4.15 12.70 -1.14
N ASP A 310 2.91 13.12 -1.36
CA ASP A 310 2.64 14.52 -1.64
C ASP A 310 2.72 15.31 -0.32
N VAL A 311 3.73 16.17 -0.23
CA VAL A 311 3.88 17.11 0.89
C VAL A 311 3.76 18.50 0.31
N GLU A 312 2.62 19.15 0.55
CA GLU A 312 2.41 20.54 0.16
C GLU A 312 3.55 21.43 0.69
N ASP A 313 3.87 22.49 -0.04
CA ASP A 313 4.84 23.49 0.44
C ASP A 313 4.21 24.39 1.50
N ARG A 314 3.98 23.78 2.67
CA ARG A 314 3.39 24.41 3.86
C ARG A 314 4.25 24.16 5.09
N GLU A 315 3.94 24.84 6.15
CA GLU A 315 4.46 24.56 7.49
C GLU A 315 3.51 23.58 8.22
N ILE A 316 3.95 23.07 9.37
CA ILE A 316 3.11 22.21 10.23
C ILE A 316 1.91 23.03 10.72
N ASP A 317 0.71 22.51 10.53
CA ASP A 317 -0.52 23.07 11.09
C ASP A 317 -0.66 22.65 12.57
N TRP A 318 -0.13 23.49 13.46
CA TRP A 318 -0.15 23.27 14.90
C TRP A 318 -1.57 23.29 15.47
N GLU A 319 -2.45 24.16 14.95
CA GLU A 319 -3.84 24.22 15.39
C GLU A 319 -4.59 22.92 15.02
N LYS A 320 -4.35 22.38 13.83
CA LYS A 320 -4.87 21.06 13.43
C LYS A 320 -4.38 19.97 14.40
N LYS A 321 -3.08 19.97 14.72
CA LYS A 321 -2.49 18.97 15.63
C LYS A 321 -3.15 19.02 17.00
N ASP A 322 -3.34 20.20 17.56
CA ASP A 322 -3.92 20.36 18.89
C ASP A 322 -5.41 19.98 18.88
N ARG A 323 -6.21 20.44 17.91
CA ARG A 323 -7.61 20.03 17.75
C ARG A 323 -7.77 18.52 17.59
N CYS A 324 -6.93 17.89 16.77
CA CYS A 324 -6.97 16.45 16.56
C CYS A 324 -6.61 15.68 17.85
N ARG A 325 -5.61 16.17 18.60
CA ARG A 325 -5.21 15.59 19.89
C ARG A 325 -6.32 15.68 20.91
N GLU A 326 -6.93 16.85 21.06
CA GLU A 326 -8.05 17.05 21.98
C GLU A 326 -9.22 16.11 21.64
N ARG A 327 -9.53 15.93 20.35
CA ARG A 327 -10.58 15.02 19.91
C ARG A 327 -10.28 13.56 20.25
N ILE A 328 -9.04 13.10 20.05
CA ILE A 328 -8.60 11.77 20.43
C ILE A 328 -8.65 11.60 21.96
N GLN A 329 -8.15 12.57 22.71
CA GLN A 329 -8.15 12.55 24.17
C GLN A 329 -9.59 12.55 24.73
N GLN A 330 -10.51 13.29 24.13
CA GLN A 330 -11.92 13.28 24.50
C GLN A 330 -12.55 11.91 24.23
N PHE A 331 -12.35 11.34 23.05
CA PHE A 331 -12.85 10.01 22.71
C PHE A 331 -12.37 8.94 23.70
N LEU A 332 -11.09 8.97 24.06
CA LEU A 332 -10.51 8.06 25.04
C LEU A 332 -11.05 8.29 26.43
N SER A 333 -11.16 9.54 26.86
CA SER A 333 -11.69 9.91 28.17
C SER A 333 -13.14 9.45 28.32
N ASP A 334 -13.98 9.68 27.31
CA ASP A 334 -15.38 9.27 27.31
C ASP A 334 -15.53 7.74 27.34
N GLY A 335 -14.71 7.04 26.57
CA GLY A 335 -14.67 5.59 26.57
C GLY A 335 -14.22 5.00 27.91
N LEU A 336 -13.22 5.59 28.54
CA LEU A 336 -12.70 5.15 29.84
C LEU A 336 -13.61 5.56 31.00
N TYR A 337 -14.38 6.64 30.89
CA TYR A 337 -15.25 7.17 31.95
C TYR A 337 -16.24 6.14 32.50
N GLN A 338 -16.78 5.28 31.66
CA GLN A 338 -17.76 4.27 32.01
C GLN A 338 -17.25 3.24 33.04
N PHE A 339 -15.93 3.19 33.25
CA PHE A 339 -15.28 2.20 34.11
C PHE A 339 -14.57 2.82 35.32
N CYS A 340 -14.60 4.14 35.44
CA CYS A 340 -13.92 4.86 36.50
C CYS A 340 -14.90 5.19 37.65
N ASP A 341 -14.89 4.46 38.73
CA ASP A 341 -15.65 4.80 39.96
C ASP A 341 -15.34 6.22 40.52
N GLY A 342 -15.51 7.25 39.64
CA GLY A 342 -15.33 8.67 39.95
C GLY A 342 -13.89 9.18 39.99
N LYS A 343 -12.89 8.38 39.56
CA LYS A 343 -11.48 8.78 39.52
C LYS A 343 -10.94 8.77 38.08
N CYS A 344 -11.56 9.54 37.19
CA CYS A 344 -11.14 9.57 35.80
C CYS A 344 -9.82 10.32 35.59
N VAL A 345 -8.99 9.78 34.73
CA VAL A 345 -7.79 10.45 34.23
C VAL A 345 -8.22 11.73 33.50
N LYS A 346 -7.60 12.84 33.84
CA LYS A 346 -7.86 14.10 33.15
C LYS A 346 -7.47 13.94 31.69
N MET A 347 -8.32 14.41 30.78
CA MET A 347 -8.15 14.31 29.33
C MET A 347 -6.74 14.74 28.87
N GLN A 348 -6.22 15.84 29.41
CA GLN A 348 -4.90 16.37 29.09
C GLN A 348 -3.72 15.49 29.52
N ASN A 349 -3.96 14.51 30.39
CA ASN A 349 -2.94 13.56 30.87
C ASN A 349 -2.92 12.27 30.03
N ILE A 350 -3.79 12.15 29.04
CA ILE A 350 -3.79 11.03 28.09
C ILE A 350 -2.85 11.36 26.94
N ILE A 351 -1.86 10.50 26.73
CA ILE A 351 -0.85 10.63 25.68
C ILE A 351 -1.13 9.58 24.62
N PRO A 352 -1.74 9.97 23.48
CA PRO A 352 -2.03 9.05 22.39
C PRO A 352 -0.77 8.81 21.56
N VAL A 353 -0.45 7.55 21.32
CA VAL A 353 0.51 7.08 20.32
C VAL A 353 -0.17 6.06 19.41
N PHE A 354 0.40 5.74 18.27
CA PHE A 354 -0.31 4.89 17.31
C PHE A 354 0.62 3.98 16.49
N THR A 355 0.02 2.93 15.96
CA THR A 355 0.50 2.21 14.77
C THR A 355 -0.66 2.01 13.80
N ILE A 356 -0.42 2.20 12.51
CA ILE A 356 -1.41 1.93 11.44
C ILE A 356 -0.80 0.92 10.49
N SER A 357 -1.43 -0.25 10.35
CA SER A 357 -0.99 -1.25 9.40
C SER A 357 -2.11 -2.25 9.08
N ARG A 358 -1.91 -3.07 8.05
CA ARG A 358 -2.69 -4.31 7.93
C ARG A 358 -2.35 -5.21 9.12
N ILE A 359 -3.33 -5.97 9.58
CA ILE A 359 -3.10 -6.89 10.69
C ILE A 359 -2.38 -8.15 10.17
N GLU A 360 -1.09 -8.20 10.39
CA GLU A 360 -0.18 -9.31 10.11
C GLU A 360 0.72 -9.45 11.34
N VAL A 361 0.21 -10.15 12.38
CA VAL A 361 0.76 -10.10 13.74
C VAL A 361 2.28 -10.29 13.77
N GLU A 362 2.80 -11.30 13.08
CA GLU A 362 4.25 -11.59 13.04
C GLU A 362 5.00 -10.53 12.23
N ASN A 363 4.51 -10.26 11.00
CA ASN A 363 5.23 -9.44 10.06
C ASN A 363 5.27 -7.96 10.46
N LYS A 364 4.22 -7.48 11.12
CA LYS A 364 4.14 -6.10 11.64
C LYS A 364 4.73 -5.94 13.04
N GLY A 365 5.27 -7.01 13.63
CA GLY A 365 6.02 -6.95 14.88
C GLY A 365 5.19 -6.63 16.12
N TYR A 366 3.90 -6.97 16.12
CA TYR A 366 3.01 -6.66 17.25
C TYR A 366 3.46 -7.30 18.57
N HIS A 367 4.12 -8.48 18.54
CA HIS A 367 4.71 -9.07 19.73
C HIS A 367 5.72 -8.15 20.38
N GLN A 368 6.67 -7.61 19.59
CA GLN A 368 7.70 -6.71 20.09
C GLN A 368 7.11 -5.38 20.56
N LEU A 369 6.08 -4.87 19.86
CA LEU A 369 5.38 -3.65 20.27
C LEU A 369 4.74 -3.81 21.62
N LEU A 370 3.96 -4.88 21.85
CA LEU A 370 3.27 -5.11 23.12
C LEU A 370 4.26 -5.33 24.27
N ASP A 371 5.35 -6.08 24.05
CA ASP A 371 6.40 -6.25 25.03
C ASP A 371 7.12 -4.92 25.35
N ALA A 372 7.31 -4.05 24.36
CA ALA A 372 7.86 -2.71 24.56
C ALA A 372 6.91 -1.79 25.36
N LEU A 373 5.59 -1.89 25.14
CA LEU A 373 4.59 -1.16 25.93
C LEU A 373 4.57 -1.62 27.39
N MET A 374 4.72 -2.93 27.65
CA MET A 374 4.89 -3.43 29.03
C MET A 374 6.12 -2.81 29.71
N LEU A 375 7.24 -2.76 29.01
CA LEU A 375 8.47 -2.18 29.54
C LEU A 375 8.32 -0.67 29.75
N GLN A 376 7.64 0.03 28.82
CA GLN A 376 7.31 1.45 28.96
C GLN A 376 6.47 1.73 30.21
N ASP A 377 5.51 0.86 30.54
CA ASP A 377 4.74 0.96 31.78
C ASP A 377 5.62 0.96 33.02
N HIS A 378 6.63 0.08 33.07
CA HIS A 378 7.60 0.04 34.16
C HIS A 378 8.47 1.30 34.22
N LEU A 379 8.97 1.78 33.08
CA LEU A 379 9.78 3.00 32.99
C LEU A 379 8.98 4.22 33.47
N LEU A 380 7.74 4.35 33.02
CA LEU A 380 6.85 5.45 33.38
C LEU A 380 6.56 5.46 34.89
N LYS A 381 6.19 4.31 35.47
CA LYS A 381 5.97 4.17 36.90
C LYS A 381 7.21 4.56 37.70
N HIS A 382 8.39 4.10 37.29
CA HIS A 382 9.64 4.41 38.01
C HIS A 382 9.95 5.91 37.98
N ARG A 383 9.78 6.59 36.84
CA ARG A 383 10.02 8.04 36.74
C ARG A 383 9.02 8.86 37.55
N LEU A 384 7.75 8.50 37.54
CA LEU A 384 6.71 9.23 38.26
C LEU A 384 6.87 9.12 39.79
N THR A 385 7.40 8.01 40.30
CA THR A 385 7.71 7.87 41.72
C THR A 385 8.84 8.80 42.17
N GLY A 386 9.74 9.18 41.25
CA GLY A 386 10.89 10.03 41.54
C GLY A 386 10.64 11.53 41.38
N GLN A 387 10.07 11.95 40.28
CA GLN A 387 10.01 13.37 39.87
C GLN A 387 8.62 14.01 39.90
N ARG A 388 7.56 13.24 39.62
CA ARG A 388 6.17 13.73 39.50
C ARG A 388 5.20 12.88 40.32
N ARG A 389 5.45 12.79 41.61
CA ARG A 389 4.62 12.01 42.53
C ARG A 389 3.18 12.52 42.51
N GLY A 390 2.26 11.70 42.03
CA GLY A 390 0.82 12.00 41.98
C GLY A 390 0.26 12.47 40.65
N GLU A 391 1.06 12.58 39.57
CA GLU A 391 0.53 12.82 38.25
C GLU A 391 -0.08 11.55 37.64
N GLU A 392 -1.30 11.66 37.20
CA GLU A 392 -2.05 10.54 36.56
C GLU A 392 -1.85 10.54 35.05
N ILE A 393 -0.62 10.27 34.59
CA ILE A 393 -0.32 10.16 33.16
C ILE A 393 -0.75 8.78 32.65
N ARG A 394 -1.32 8.73 31.46
CA ARG A 394 -1.69 7.50 30.76
C ARG A 394 -1.21 7.55 29.30
N VAL A 395 -0.45 6.56 28.88
CA VAL A 395 -0.05 6.37 27.48
C VAL A 395 -0.96 5.33 26.85
N ILE A 396 -1.60 5.67 25.77
CA ILE A 396 -2.50 4.77 25.05
C ILE A 396 -2.01 4.60 23.61
N CYS A 397 -1.64 3.36 23.27
CA CYS A 397 -1.22 3.00 21.93
C CYS A 397 -2.41 2.49 21.13
N PHE A 398 -2.83 3.27 20.13
CA PHE A 398 -3.82 2.82 19.16
C PHE A 398 -3.21 1.83 18.18
N LEU A 399 -3.74 0.62 18.16
CA LEU A 399 -3.43 -0.38 17.16
C LEU A 399 -4.50 -0.31 16.07
N ILE A 400 -4.32 0.58 15.10
CA ILE A 400 -5.25 0.78 13.99
C ILE A 400 -4.95 -0.29 12.94
N ALA A 401 -5.66 -1.40 13.04
CA ALA A 401 -5.40 -2.60 12.26
C ALA A 401 -6.72 -3.31 11.96
N ALA A 402 -7.23 -3.11 10.75
CA ALA A 402 -8.44 -3.76 10.28
C ALA A 402 -8.12 -5.02 9.48
N HIS A 403 -8.89 -6.09 9.74
CA HIS A 403 -8.92 -7.30 8.94
C HIS A 403 -10.34 -7.53 8.44
N GLY A 404 -10.51 -7.80 7.15
CA GLY A 404 -11.84 -8.04 6.58
C GLY A 404 -12.44 -6.83 5.84
N PRO A 405 -13.78 -6.84 5.63
CA PRO A 405 -14.45 -5.85 4.78
C PRO A 405 -14.35 -4.43 5.34
N LYS A 406 -14.33 -3.44 4.44
CA LYS A 406 -14.34 -2.02 4.80
C LYS A 406 -15.61 -1.60 5.58
N ASN A 407 -16.71 -2.31 5.42
CA ASN A 407 -18.01 -2.00 6.02
C ASN A 407 -18.32 -3.01 7.14
N LYS A 408 -17.48 -3.06 8.17
CA LYS A 408 -17.92 -3.68 9.42
C LYS A 408 -19.16 -2.93 9.93
N GLU A 409 -20.10 -3.66 10.49
CA GLU A 409 -21.21 -3.03 11.23
C GLU A 409 -20.64 -2.06 12.27
N LYS A 410 -21.41 -1.04 12.62
CA LYS A 410 -21.00 -0.01 13.57
C LYS A 410 -20.33 -0.64 14.79
N LEU A 411 -19.24 -0.02 15.24
CA LEU A 411 -18.59 -0.40 16.47
C LEU A 411 -19.62 -0.42 17.61
N PRO A 412 -19.53 -1.35 18.56
CA PRO A 412 -20.51 -1.48 19.63
C PRO A 412 -20.53 -0.23 20.50
N GLU A 413 -21.68 0.02 21.12
CA GLU A 413 -21.81 1.04 22.13
C GLU A 413 -20.83 0.73 23.27
N GLY A 414 -20.04 1.75 23.67
CA GLY A 414 -18.97 1.58 24.66
C GLY A 414 -17.62 1.18 24.09
N PHE A 415 -17.46 1.12 22.74
CA PHE A 415 -16.13 1.07 22.16
C PHE A 415 -15.29 2.27 22.69
N PRO A 416 -13.96 2.09 23.00
CA PRO A 416 -13.13 0.93 22.65
C PRO A 416 -13.14 -0.24 23.65
N ILE A 417 -13.87 -0.14 24.75
CA ILE A 417 -13.73 -0.98 25.92
C ILE A 417 -14.55 -2.29 25.86
N ASN A 418 -15.57 -2.35 25.00
CA ASN A 418 -16.46 -3.51 24.89
C ASN A 418 -16.31 -4.25 23.57
N LEU A 419 -15.06 -4.44 23.09
CA LEU A 419 -14.84 -5.30 21.93
C LEU A 419 -15.24 -6.73 22.26
N THR A 420 -16.32 -7.20 21.65
CA THR A 420 -16.75 -8.59 21.78
C THR A 420 -16.15 -9.45 20.67
N PRO A 421 -15.91 -10.75 20.91
CA PRO A 421 -15.36 -11.66 19.90
C PRO A 421 -16.17 -11.71 18.60
N GLU A 422 -17.46 -11.40 18.65
CA GLU A 422 -18.34 -11.41 17.49
C GLU A 422 -18.00 -10.33 16.44
N ILE A 423 -17.32 -9.27 16.87
CA ILE A 423 -16.92 -8.15 15.99
C ILE A 423 -15.55 -8.38 15.39
N LEU A 424 -14.69 -9.12 16.10
CA LEU A 424 -13.33 -9.37 15.70
C LEU A 424 -13.26 -10.59 14.78
N VAL A 425 -12.40 -10.52 13.75
CA VAL A 425 -12.21 -11.59 12.79
C VAL A 425 -10.73 -11.91 12.60
N GLY A 426 -10.42 -13.21 12.42
CA GLY A 426 -9.08 -13.67 12.08
C GLY A 426 -7.99 -13.20 13.04
N GLU A 427 -7.00 -12.52 12.52
CA GLU A 427 -5.84 -12.01 13.28
C GLU A 427 -6.19 -10.93 14.31
N GLU A 428 -7.34 -10.27 14.19
CA GLU A 428 -7.81 -9.30 15.20
C GLU A 428 -8.07 -9.99 16.54
N ILE A 429 -8.70 -11.18 16.52
CA ILE A 429 -8.94 -12.00 17.73
C ILE A 429 -7.60 -12.36 18.38
N ARG A 430 -6.61 -12.73 17.57
CA ARG A 430 -5.28 -13.07 18.06
C ARG A 430 -4.62 -11.88 18.73
N LEU A 431 -4.66 -10.71 18.08
CA LEU A 431 -4.05 -9.49 18.62
C LEU A 431 -4.72 -9.05 19.92
N GLU A 432 -6.05 -9.09 19.98
CA GLU A 432 -6.81 -8.78 21.20
C GLU A 432 -6.45 -9.73 22.37
N ASN A 433 -6.32 -11.02 22.10
CA ASN A 433 -5.88 -11.98 23.10
C ASN A 433 -4.46 -11.67 23.60
N MET A 434 -3.54 -11.31 22.71
CA MET A 434 -2.17 -10.92 23.07
C MET A 434 -2.11 -9.67 23.96
N ILE A 435 -3.01 -8.71 23.76
CA ILE A 435 -3.15 -7.51 24.61
C ILE A 435 -3.58 -7.95 26.02
N LYS A 436 -4.62 -8.79 26.11
CA LYS A 436 -5.14 -9.30 27.39
C LYS A 436 -4.14 -10.17 28.15
N GLU A 437 -3.41 -11.06 27.45
CA GLU A 437 -2.36 -11.90 28.04
C GLU A 437 -1.22 -11.11 28.66
N ARG A 438 -1.03 -9.85 28.24
CA ARG A 438 -0.01 -8.94 28.75
C ARG A 438 -0.52 -7.93 29.76
N ASP A 439 -1.78 -8.03 30.15
CA ASP A 439 -2.45 -7.04 31.01
C ASP A 439 -2.29 -5.60 30.49
N LEU A 440 -2.42 -5.40 29.18
CA LEU A 440 -2.32 -4.08 28.53
C LEU A 440 -3.69 -3.55 28.10
N ASP A 441 -4.77 -4.20 28.49
CA ASP A 441 -6.12 -3.76 28.17
C ASP A 441 -6.57 -2.55 29.00
N GLU A 442 -7.69 -1.97 28.62
CA GLU A 442 -8.27 -0.77 29.23
C GLU A 442 -8.65 -0.99 30.70
N LYS A 443 -9.03 -2.21 31.08
CA LYS A 443 -9.40 -2.54 32.47
C LYS A 443 -8.22 -2.36 33.41
N GLU A 444 -7.04 -2.78 32.96
CA GLU A 444 -5.82 -2.62 33.71
C GLU A 444 -5.41 -1.14 33.87
N LEU A 445 -5.66 -0.35 32.81
CA LEU A 445 -5.44 1.10 32.82
C LEU A 445 -6.38 1.79 33.81
N VAL A 446 -7.68 1.47 33.76
CA VAL A 446 -8.71 2.05 34.62
C VAL A 446 -8.53 1.64 36.08
N SER A 447 -8.15 0.40 36.37
CA SER A 447 -7.86 -0.07 37.70
C SER A 447 -6.63 0.63 38.34
N GLY A 448 -5.84 1.34 37.55
CA GLY A 448 -4.59 1.96 37.96
C GLY A 448 -3.42 0.97 38.12
N ARG A 449 -3.61 -0.29 37.73
CA ARG A 449 -2.52 -1.28 37.73
C ARG A 449 -1.51 -1.00 36.62
N ARG A 450 -1.98 -0.43 35.49
CA ARG A 450 -1.14 0.00 34.36
C ARG A 450 -1.28 1.50 34.13
N MET A 451 -0.22 2.08 33.58
CA MET A 451 -0.17 3.46 33.07
C MET A 451 -0.10 3.47 31.53
N VAL A 452 0.16 2.34 30.93
CA VAL A 452 0.24 2.14 29.49
C VAL A 452 -0.79 1.08 29.10
N ALA A 453 -1.54 1.34 28.03
CA ALA A 453 -2.46 0.39 27.41
C ALA A 453 -2.28 0.33 25.90
N ALA A 454 -2.61 -0.81 25.32
CA ALA A 454 -2.78 -1.01 23.90
C ALA A 454 -4.27 -1.14 23.58
N MET A 455 -4.75 -0.39 22.61
CA MET A 455 -6.15 -0.36 22.22
C MET A 455 -6.31 -0.76 20.75
N LEU A 456 -6.89 -1.92 20.52
CA LEU A 456 -7.19 -2.37 19.16
C LEU A 456 -8.34 -1.55 18.56
N TYR A 457 -8.10 -0.94 17.41
CA TYR A 457 -9.10 -0.25 16.59
C TYR A 457 -9.31 -1.05 15.29
N PRO A 458 -10.23 -2.03 15.27
CA PRO A 458 -10.36 -3.00 14.18
C PRO A 458 -11.23 -2.48 13.03
N GLN A 459 -11.12 -1.20 12.70
CA GLN A 459 -11.93 -0.53 11.71
C GLN A 459 -11.08 0.28 10.74
N TRP A 460 -11.55 0.44 9.51
CA TRP A 460 -10.99 1.39 8.58
C TRP A 460 -11.36 2.81 9.04
N VAL A 461 -10.33 3.59 9.34
CA VAL A 461 -10.53 4.96 9.86
C VAL A 461 -11.06 5.90 8.79
N GLY A 462 -11.96 6.77 9.18
CA GLY A 462 -12.59 7.77 8.32
C GLY A 462 -13.72 8.52 9.03
N PRO A 463 -14.29 9.57 8.41
CA PRO A 463 -15.36 10.37 9.01
C PRO A 463 -16.59 9.57 9.45
N ASP A 464 -16.86 8.46 8.75
CA ASP A 464 -18.05 7.62 8.95
C ASP A 464 -17.71 6.25 9.54
N ASP A 465 -16.57 6.10 10.25
CA ASP A 465 -16.12 4.81 10.78
C ASP A 465 -16.92 4.32 12.00
N GLY A 466 -17.78 5.16 12.56
CA GLY A 466 -18.62 4.84 13.71
C GLY A 466 -17.91 4.90 15.06
N GLY A 467 -16.64 5.27 15.09
CA GLY A 467 -15.81 5.42 16.28
C GLY A 467 -15.21 6.82 16.39
N LEU A 468 -13.90 6.97 16.13
CA LEU A 468 -13.21 8.26 16.14
C LEU A 468 -13.79 9.28 15.16
N GLY A 469 -14.29 8.83 14.00
CA GLY A 469 -14.78 9.69 12.92
C GLY A 469 -13.69 10.60 12.36
N MET A 470 -12.46 10.15 12.34
CA MET A 470 -11.26 10.88 11.91
C MET A 470 -10.56 10.16 10.77
N SER A 471 -9.98 10.90 9.85
CA SER A 471 -9.10 10.34 8.83
C SER A 471 -7.78 9.85 9.44
N ALA A 472 -7.04 9.01 8.72
CA ALA A 472 -5.72 8.57 9.15
C ALA A 472 -4.76 9.76 9.40
N ASP A 473 -4.80 10.78 8.54
CA ASP A 473 -3.99 11.98 8.67
C ASP A 473 -4.32 12.78 9.93
N GLU A 474 -5.61 12.91 10.27
CA GLU A 474 -6.04 13.58 11.50
C GLU A 474 -5.60 12.80 12.75
N ILE A 475 -5.68 11.47 12.71
CA ILE A 475 -5.19 10.62 13.82
C ILE A 475 -3.67 10.77 13.96
N MET A 476 -2.93 10.71 12.85
CA MET A 476 -1.49 10.92 12.85
C MET A 476 -1.14 12.30 13.41
N ALA A 477 -1.83 13.36 12.96
CA ALA A 477 -1.61 14.72 13.46
C ALA A 477 -1.82 14.83 14.98
N GLY A 478 -2.86 14.18 15.51
CA GLY A 478 -3.22 14.28 16.93
C GLY A 478 -2.35 13.45 17.87
N CYS A 479 -1.68 12.40 17.39
CA CYS A 479 -0.84 11.55 18.21
C CYS A 479 0.54 12.15 18.48
N VAL A 480 1.16 11.73 19.60
CA VAL A 480 2.49 12.19 20.02
C VAL A 480 3.60 11.50 19.24
N ALA A 481 3.44 10.23 18.91
CA ALA A 481 4.39 9.48 18.09
C ALA A 481 3.71 8.31 17.37
N GLY A 482 4.27 7.93 16.20
CA GLY A 482 3.96 6.69 15.51
C GLY A 482 5.00 5.61 15.81
N ILE A 483 4.58 4.34 15.91
CA ILE A 483 5.46 3.20 16.19
C ILE A 483 5.25 2.14 15.11
N PHE A 484 6.30 1.78 14.39
CA PHE A 484 6.23 0.89 13.23
C PHE A 484 7.27 -0.23 13.32
N PRO A 485 7.01 -1.29 14.12
CA PRO A 485 7.99 -2.32 14.46
C PRO A 485 8.07 -3.47 13.44
N SER A 486 7.74 -3.21 12.18
CA SER A 486 7.65 -4.24 11.14
C SER A 486 8.91 -5.08 11.02
N GLN A 487 8.75 -6.41 10.91
CA GLN A 487 9.83 -7.35 10.69
C GLN A 487 10.25 -7.42 9.21
N TYR A 488 9.32 -7.10 8.34
CA TYR A 488 9.55 -6.96 6.90
C TYR A 488 8.65 -5.83 6.37
N GLU A 489 9.26 -4.80 5.84
CA GLU A 489 8.54 -3.67 5.26
C GLU A 489 9.36 -3.09 4.09
N PRO A 490 8.93 -3.31 2.85
CA PRO A 490 9.70 -2.88 1.67
C PRO A 490 10.00 -1.39 1.62
N PHE A 491 9.09 -0.54 2.13
CA PHE A 491 9.32 0.90 2.21
C PHE A 491 8.86 1.52 3.53
N LEU A 492 7.58 1.48 3.90
CA LEU A 492 6.95 2.10 5.08
C LEU A 492 6.42 3.53 4.80
N LEU A 493 5.41 3.63 3.93
CA LEU A 493 4.76 4.91 3.64
C LEU A 493 4.11 5.56 4.87
N THR A 494 3.54 4.77 5.80
CA THR A 494 2.85 5.28 6.99
C THR A 494 3.75 6.13 7.89
N ALA A 495 5.06 5.86 7.94
CA ALA A 495 5.99 6.72 8.68
C ALA A 495 6.24 8.06 7.98
N LEU A 496 6.22 8.08 6.64
CA LEU A 496 6.27 9.33 5.86
C LEU A 496 4.98 10.13 6.01
N GLU A 497 3.83 9.45 5.96
CA GLU A 497 2.52 10.08 6.16
C GLU A 497 2.43 10.71 7.56
N ALA A 498 2.94 10.04 8.61
CA ALA A 498 3.09 10.62 9.95
C ALA A 498 4.01 11.85 9.94
N GLY A 499 5.14 11.76 9.25
CA GLY A 499 6.08 12.88 9.09
C GLY A 499 5.44 14.07 8.38
N ARG A 500 4.63 13.85 7.35
CA ARG A 500 3.86 14.89 6.65
C ARG A 500 2.93 15.66 7.61
N GLU A 501 2.39 15.00 8.61
CA GLU A 501 1.59 15.63 9.66
C GLU A 501 2.45 16.16 10.83
N GLY A 502 3.77 16.16 10.70
CA GLY A 502 4.70 16.60 11.73
C GLY A 502 4.69 15.69 12.96
N THR A 503 4.48 14.39 12.80
CA THR A 503 4.46 13.47 13.93
C THR A 503 5.71 12.60 13.94
N PRO A 504 6.48 12.63 15.05
CA PRO A 504 7.67 11.82 15.22
C PRO A 504 7.39 10.31 15.11
N SER A 505 8.37 9.54 14.68
CA SER A 505 8.18 8.11 14.41
C SER A 505 9.30 7.24 14.96
N ILE A 506 8.95 6.05 15.43
CA ILE A 506 9.86 4.96 15.78
C ILE A 506 9.69 3.89 14.71
N VAL A 507 10.74 3.60 13.97
CA VAL A 507 10.70 2.70 12.81
C VAL A 507 11.70 1.56 12.96
N SER A 508 11.36 0.39 12.43
CA SER A 508 12.29 -0.73 12.40
C SER A 508 13.39 -0.53 11.35
N ARG A 509 14.57 -1.06 11.62
CA ARG A 509 15.67 -1.11 10.65
C ARG A 509 15.33 -1.98 9.42
N ALA A 510 14.42 -2.94 9.58
CA ALA A 510 13.93 -3.79 8.50
C ALA A 510 13.06 -3.05 7.46
N ALA A 511 12.65 -1.82 7.73
CA ALA A 511 11.90 -1.00 6.79
C ALA A 511 12.82 -0.34 5.75
N GLY A 512 12.41 -0.33 4.49
CA GLY A 512 13.15 0.33 3.40
C GLY A 512 13.32 1.84 3.61
N TYR A 513 12.39 2.47 4.33
CA TYR A 513 12.52 3.87 4.77
C TYR A 513 13.77 4.09 5.64
N SER A 514 14.09 3.14 6.53
CA SER A 514 15.29 3.23 7.37
C SER A 514 16.59 3.22 6.55
N ASP A 515 16.65 2.45 5.46
CA ASP A 515 17.80 2.47 4.55
C ASP A 515 17.88 3.78 3.75
N ALA A 516 16.75 4.37 3.42
CA ALA A 516 16.69 5.68 2.78
C ALA A 516 17.17 6.80 3.73
N LEU A 517 16.75 6.77 5.00
CA LEU A 517 17.20 7.70 6.03
C LEU A 517 18.71 7.69 6.23
N LYS A 518 19.38 6.54 6.19
CA LYS A 518 20.84 6.46 6.30
C LYS A 518 21.56 7.28 5.22
N LYS A 519 20.99 7.35 4.02
CA LYS A 519 21.56 8.12 2.89
C LYS A 519 21.31 9.62 3.04
N ILE A 520 20.22 10.01 3.71
CA ILE A 520 19.88 11.41 3.98
C ILE A 520 20.63 11.93 5.22
N LYS A 521 20.84 11.08 6.24
CA LYS A 521 21.55 11.43 7.50
C LYS A 521 22.88 12.12 7.30
N HIS A 522 23.62 11.80 6.25
CA HIS A 522 24.86 12.51 5.91
C HIS A 522 24.64 13.95 5.43
N ARG A 523 23.40 14.35 5.15
CA ARG A 523 23.05 15.65 4.59
C ARG A 523 22.29 16.56 5.57
N VAL A 524 21.63 15.99 6.59
CA VAL A 524 20.80 16.75 7.55
C VAL A 524 21.25 16.44 8.98
N PRO A 525 21.90 17.38 9.68
CA PRO A 525 22.23 17.22 11.11
C PRO A 525 20.96 17.24 11.97
N GLY A 526 20.88 16.43 13.01
CA GLY A 526 19.89 16.58 14.07
C GLY A 526 18.67 15.64 14.02
N LEU A 527 18.81 14.45 13.51
CA LEU A 527 17.68 13.52 13.34
C LEU A 527 17.12 12.94 14.65
N GLY A 528 16.35 13.73 15.38
CA GLY A 528 15.58 13.27 16.54
C GLY A 528 14.12 12.90 16.24
N GLY A 529 13.52 13.45 15.15
CA GLY A 529 12.12 13.23 14.79
C GLY A 529 11.80 11.82 14.29
N VAL A 530 12.81 11.04 13.87
CA VAL A 530 12.68 9.62 13.52
C VAL A 530 13.76 8.80 14.21
N VAL A 531 13.34 7.84 15.03
CA VAL A 531 14.23 6.88 15.72
C VAL A 531 14.18 5.55 14.98
N VAL A 532 15.35 5.04 14.59
CA VAL A 532 15.50 3.72 13.94
C VAL A 532 15.94 2.69 14.96
N VAL A 533 15.12 1.68 15.21
CA VAL A 533 15.41 0.56 16.10
C VAL A 533 15.97 -0.61 15.31
N ASP A 534 17.08 -1.19 15.77
CA ASP A 534 17.68 -2.37 15.15
C ASP A 534 16.91 -3.64 15.56
N ASN A 535 16.22 -4.22 14.59
CA ASN A 535 15.49 -5.48 14.74
C ASN A 535 16.05 -6.58 13.80
N ILE A 536 17.24 -6.37 13.24
CA ILE A 536 17.90 -7.33 12.33
C ILE A 536 19.06 -8.00 13.03
N ASP A 537 19.99 -7.21 13.58
CA ASP A 537 21.23 -7.70 14.18
C ASP A 537 21.16 -7.75 15.72
N ALA A 538 20.26 -6.97 16.35
CA ALA A 538 20.04 -6.95 17.79
C ALA A 538 19.30 -8.21 18.27
N GLN A 539 19.54 -8.58 19.54
CA GLN A 539 18.74 -9.63 20.18
C GLN A 539 17.30 -9.15 20.40
N PRO A 540 16.28 -10.05 20.40
CA PRO A 540 14.89 -9.65 20.59
C PRO A 540 14.63 -8.78 21.82
N GLN A 541 15.30 -9.06 22.93
CA GLN A 541 15.16 -8.28 24.18
C GLN A 541 15.77 -6.87 24.05
N GLU A 542 16.88 -6.72 23.33
CA GLU A 542 17.49 -5.42 23.04
C GLU A 542 16.58 -4.60 22.15
N THR A 543 16.01 -5.21 21.11
CA THR A 543 15.02 -4.57 20.23
C THR A 543 13.81 -4.06 21.01
N VAL A 544 13.26 -4.87 21.92
CA VAL A 544 12.12 -4.47 22.77
C VAL A 544 12.51 -3.29 23.67
N LEU A 545 13.69 -3.33 24.28
CA LEU A 545 14.21 -2.25 25.12
C LEU A 545 14.36 -0.95 24.31
N ASP A 546 14.90 -1.02 23.12
CA ASP A 546 15.12 0.15 22.26
C ASP A 546 13.79 0.79 21.82
N TYR A 547 12.75 -0.01 21.50
CA TYR A 547 11.40 0.52 21.26
C TYR A 547 10.83 1.22 22.50
N ALA A 548 10.96 0.59 23.68
CA ALA A 548 10.47 1.17 24.93
C ALA A 548 11.19 2.48 25.28
N LEU A 549 12.51 2.54 25.14
CA LEU A 549 13.31 3.75 25.40
C LEU A 549 13.00 4.87 24.40
N ALA A 550 12.78 4.55 23.14
CA ALA A 550 12.40 5.54 22.12
C ALA A 550 11.00 6.11 22.41
N LEU A 551 10.06 5.27 22.80
CA LEU A 551 8.72 5.71 23.21
C LEU A 551 8.77 6.56 24.48
N ASP A 552 9.56 6.15 25.47
CA ASP A 552 9.81 6.91 26.69
C ASP A 552 10.41 8.30 26.37
N TYR A 553 11.37 8.36 25.46
CA TYR A 553 11.98 9.61 25.02
C TYR A 553 10.94 10.57 24.41
N PHE A 554 10.09 10.13 23.49
CA PHE A 554 9.06 10.98 22.90
C PHE A 554 7.99 11.39 23.92
N THR A 555 7.57 10.46 24.78
CA THR A 555 6.59 10.72 25.85
C THR A 555 7.08 11.83 26.79
N TRP A 556 8.30 11.71 27.30
CA TRP A 556 8.86 12.70 28.23
C TRP A 556 9.23 14.02 27.54
N THR A 557 9.71 13.99 26.32
CA THR A 557 9.96 15.23 25.57
C THR A 557 8.66 16.01 25.35
N TYR A 558 7.57 15.31 25.03
CA TYR A 558 6.24 15.92 24.91
C TYR A 558 5.75 16.55 26.22
N LEU A 559 5.98 15.87 27.37
CA LEU A 559 5.51 16.31 28.68
C LEU A 559 6.34 17.44 29.29
N ASP A 560 7.65 17.42 29.11
CA ASP A 560 8.59 18.23 29.86
C ASP A 560 9.25 19.36 29.06
N ASP A 561 9.27 19.24 27.72
CA ASP A 561 10.01 20.16 26.85
C ASP A 561 9.27 20.39 25.53
N GLU A 562 8.27 21.25 25.59
CA GLU A 562 7.45 21.60 24.42
C GLU A 562 8.31 22.12 23.25
N VAL A 563 9.34 22.92 23.53
CA VAL A 563 10.22 23.49 22.48
C VAL A 563 10.95 22.37 21.75
N LYS A 564 11.52 21.44 22.51
CA LYS A 564 12.21 20.29 21.95
C LYS A 564 11.24 19.36 21.20
N TYR A 565 10.04 19.14 21.73
CA TYR A 565 9.05 18.33 21.05
C TYR A 565 8.64 18.94 19.69
N ARG A 566 8.44 20.26 19.64
CA ARG A 566 8.16 20.98 18.39
C ARG A 566 9.30 20.81 17.38
N LEU A 567 10.56 20.90 17.82
CA LEU A 567 11.72 20.64 16.95
C LEU A 567 11.71 19.21 16.40
N LEU A 568 11.36 18.18 17.19
CA LEU A 568 11.23 16.81 16.70
C LEU A 568 10.13 16.66 15.63
N CYS A 569 9.02 17.37 15.81
CA CYS A 569 7.95 17.44 14.82
C CYS A 569 8.43 18.08 13.51
N GLU A 570 9.13 19.21 13.58
CA GLU A 570 9.69 19.92 12.43
C GLU A 570 10.73 19.08 11.69
N GLU A 571 11.58 18.36 12.41
CA GLU A 571 12.54 17.41 11.84
C GLU A 571 11.83 16.27 11.11
N SER A 572 10.79 15.67 11.71
CA SER A 572 10.00 14.63 11.07
C SER A 572 9.33 15.12 9.78
N PHE A 573 8.76 16.31 9.81
CA PHE A 573 8.16 16.96 8.66
C PHE A 573 9.18 17.29 7.56
N SER A 574 10.34 17.84 7.95
CA SER A 574 11.43 18.14 7.01
C SER A 574 11.99 16.89 6.33
N LEU A 575 12.03 15.75 7.07
CA LEU A 575 12.40 14.46 6.50
C LEU A 575 11.37 13.98 5.48
N ALA A 576 10.07 14.10 5.78
CA ALA A 576 9.02 13.70 4.84
C ALA A 576 9.09 14.49 3.53
N LYS A 577 9.46 15.77 3.56
CA LYS A 577 9.69 16.60 2.37
C LYS A 577 10.85 16.14 1.47
N GLN A 578 11.71 15.21 1.93
CA GLN A 578 12.82 14.69 1.12
C GLN A 578 12.41 13.52 0.21
N PHE A 579 11.19 13.05 0.37
CA PHE A 579 10.60 11.94 -0.37
C PHE A 579 9.40 12.40 -1.20
#